data_214bc1ccf44d2bc2ab027ecc29c16478
#
_entry.id   214bc1ccf44d2bc2ab027ecc29c16478
#
_cell.length_a   1.000
_cell.length_b   1.000
_cell.length_c   1.000
_cell.angle_alpha   90.00
_cell.angle_beta   90.00
_cell.angle_gamma   90.00
#
_symmetry.space_group_name_H-M   'P 1'
#
loop_
_entity.id
_entity.type
_entity.pdbx_description
1 polymer ?
#
loop_
_entity_poly.entity_id
_entity_poly.type
_entity_poly.pdbx_seq_one_letter_code
_entity_poly.pdbx_strand_id
1 'polypeptide(L)'
;MTHTTASIPVNLKSPGQVLASMGFIEAADVLLGGVEAHFDWSEAQATFVLRADGDRNPFEVVLEFLSRARLSELTPIGYVEGGAADGDDSGEEDATPGEPEDGDESDDDAPGEVRGRVTTPAFPSGEGDRNALPIYLVSDGRRLSVSHWADGSSRDAFKLYSGNRSGSRIATQMLSGVRAKPKKSQSSGHLRNRGLQQLWLEQRAALLKEPFDVVTPMGGSFNFDPRGAWTTIDAGYSPNTQKDGIAASPVVEILAAIGLEHARPDQYKTRSVRYAVWGHPLPPMLGRAALAGADLKLPMRRFQFELELSGKNKITTFAQEETQP
;
A
#
# COMPACT_ATOMS: atom_id res chain seq x y z
N MET A 1 21.45 -15.50 20.35
CA MET A 1 20.76 -15.47 19.04
C MET A 1 21.57 -14.58 18.12
N THR A 2 21.75 -14.96 16.86
CA THR A 2 22.40 -14.10 15.86
C THR A 2 21.39 -13.05 15.39
N HIS A 3 21.87 -11.84 15.10
CA HIS A 3 21.07 -10.77 14.55
C HIS A 3 21.74 -10.25 13.28
N THR A 4 20.96 -9.87 12.31
CA THR A 4 21.45 -9.22 11.09
C THR A 4 20.86 -7.82 10.98
N THR A 5 21.73 -6.87 10.67
CA THR A 5 21.35 -5.47 10.42
C THR A 5 21.62 -5.13 8.98
N ALA A 6 20.66 -4.49 8.33
CA ALA A 6 20.78 -3.98 6.96
C ALA A 6 20.14 -2.60 6.85
N SER A 7 20.46 -1.86 5.78
CA SER A 7 19.89 -0.55 5.51
C SER A 7 19.53 -0.38 4.05
N ILE A 8 18.51 0.45 3.79
CA ILE A 8 18.08 0.85 2.44
C ILE A 8 17.92 2.37 2.39
N PRO A 9 18.12 3.02 1.23
CA PRO A 9 17.81 4.43 1.06
C PRO A 9 16.33 4.71 1.28
N VAL A 10 16.02 5.87 1.87
CA VAL A 10 14.65 6.34 2.09
C VAL A 10 14.55 7.84 1.89
N ASN A 11 13.48 8.29 1.25
CA ASN A 11 13.11 9.69 1.21
C ASN A 11 12.14 10.00 2.37
N LEU A 12 12.65 10.69 3.41
CA LEU A 12 11.86 11.03 4.59
C LEU A 12 10.66 11.96 4.27
N LYS A 13 10.68 12.66 3.13
CA LYS A 13 9.57 13.49 2.65
C LYS A 13 8.53 12.71 1.85
N SER A 14 8.75 11.42 1.59
CA SER A 14 7.77 10.55 0.95
C SER A 14 6.99 9.80 2.03
N PRO A 15 5.72 10.16 2.31
CA PRO A 15 4.90 9.45 3.28
C PRO A 15 4.80 7.96 2.96
N GLY A 16 4.64 7.62 1.68
CA GLY A 16 4.57 6.23 1.23
C GLY A 16 5.82 5.42 1.60
N GLN A 17 7.03 5.98 1.43
CA GLN A 17 8.26 5.28 1.80
C GLN A 17 8.41 5.13 3.31
N VAL A 18 8.01 6.13 4.11
CA VAL A 18 8.05 6.05 5.57
C VAL A 18 7.04 5.02 6.08
N LEU A 19 5.82 5.01 5.54
CA LEU A 19 4.81 3.99 5.86
C LEU A 19 5.25 2.59 5.40
N ALA A 20 5.91 2.48 4.26
CA ALA A 20 6.49 1.23 3.77
C ALA A 20 7.65 0.74 4.66
N SER A 21 8.41 1.65 5.26
CA SER A 21 9.43 1.30 6.26
C SER A 21 8.78 0.68 7.50
N MET A 22 7.61 1.20 7.96
CA MET A 22 6.80 0.54 8.99
C MET A 22 6.34 -0.84 8.53
N GLY A 23 5.93 -0.99 7.28
CA GLY A 23 5.56 -2.29 6.70
C GLY A 23 6.71 -3.30 6.72
N PHE A 24 7.94 -2.87 6.50
CA PHE A 24 9.12 -3.72 6.67
C PHE A 24 9.31 -4.15 8.13
N ILE A 25 9.12 -3.24 9.10
CA ILE A 25 9.20 -3.57 10.55
C ILE A 25 8.19 -4.66 10.88
N GLU A 26 6.92 -4.45 10.54
CA GLU A 26 5.83 -5.37 10.87
C GLU A 26 5.99 -6.73 10.18
N ALA A 27 6.36 -6.71 8.89
CA ALA A 27 6.59 -7.93 8.15
C ALA A 27 7.80 -8.72 8.69
N ALA A 28 8.91 -8.05 8.99
CA ALA A 28 10.09 -8.68 9.54
C ALA A 28 9.83 -9.25 10.95
N ASP A 29 9.02 -8.57 11.78
CA ASP A 29 8.67 -9.05 13.11
C ASP A 29 7.88 -10.36 13.05
N VAL A 30 6.92 -10.46 12.11
CA VAL A 30 6.17 -11.72 11.88
C VAL A 30 7.06 -12.81 11.29
N LEU A 31 7.98 -12.48 10.39
CA LEU A 31 8.77 -13.46 9.65
C LEU A 31 10.03 -13.92 10.39
N LEU A 32 10.66 -13.05 11.17
CA LEU A 32 11.95 -13.27 11.80
C LEU A 32 11.91 -13.11 13.32
N GLY A 33 11.21 -12.10 13.83
CA GLY A 33 11.21 -11.71 15.24
C GLY A 33 12.42 -10.84 15.62
N GLY A 34 12.46 -10.39 16.88
CA GLY A 34 13.57 -9.63 17.45
C GLY A 34 13.89 -8.32 16.71
N VAL A 35 12.86 -7.66 16.17
CA VAL A 35 13.01 -6.52 15.28
C VAL A 35 13.26 -5.24 16.05
N GLU A 36 14.27 -4.48 15.60
CA GLU A 36 14.53 -3.09 15.95
C GLU A 36 14.81 -2.29 14.67
N ALA A 37 14.34 -1.04 14.61
CA ALA A 37 14.55 -0.19 13.45
C ALA A 37 14.70 1.28 13.82
N HIS A 38 15.35 2.04 12.92
CA HIS A 38 15.46 3.49 13.01
C HIS A 38 15.73 4.08 11.62
N PHE A 39 15.63 5.39 11.53
CA PHE A 39 16.06 6.16 10.37
C PHE A 39 17.38 6.83 10.69
N ASP A 40 18.35 6.72 9.78
CA ASP A 40 19.61 7.44 9.86
C ASP A 40 19.62 8.57 8.80
N TRP A 41 19.79 9.78 9.27
CA TRP A 41 19.87 11.00 8.47
C TRP A 41 21.15 11.79 8.71
N SER A 42 22.20 11.14 9.19
CA SER A 42 23.53 11.72 9.38
C SER A 42 24.19 12.11 8.05
N GLU A 43 23.83 11.43 6.97
CA GLU A 43 24.30 11.68 5.63
C GLU A 43 23.26 12.42 4.78
N ALA A 44 23.68 12.92 3.60
CA ALA A 44 22.79 13.64 2.68
C ALA A 44 21.60 12.77 2.21
N GLN A 45 21.83 11.47 1.99
CA GLN A 45 20.81 10.48 1.72
C GLN A 45 20.44 9.76 3.01
N ALA A 46 19.23 9.97 3.48
CA ALA A 46 18.73 9.23 4.64
C ALA A 46 18.57 7.74 4.32
N THR A 47 18.80 6.90 5.31
CA THR A 47 18.60 5.46 5.21
C THR A 47 17.63 4.97 6.30
N PHE A 48 16.93 3.90 5.98
CA PHE A 48 16.14 3.14 6.94
C PHE A 48 16.93 1.89 7.32
N VAL A 49 17.20 1.73 8.61
CA VAL A 49 18.00 0.65 9.19
C VAL A 49 17.09 -0.32 9.91
N LEU A 50 17.20 -1.60 9.58
CA LEU A 50 16.40 -2.67 10.13
C LEU A 50 17.31 -3.79 10.65
N ARG A 51 17.11 -4.17 11.89
CA ARG A 51 17.75 -5.31 12.56
C ARG A 51 16.68 -6.35 12.87
N ALA A 52 16.98 -7.61 12.68
CA ALA A 52 16.10 -8.73 13.03
C ALA A 52 16.90 -9.97 13.44
N ASP A 53 16.22 -10.94 14.02
CA ASP A 53 16.79 -12.24 14.35
C ASP A 53 17.16 -13.02 13.08
N GLY A 54 18.24 -13.79 13.17
CA GLY A 54 18.75 -14.63 12.09
C GLY A 54 20.00 -14.10 11.43
N ASP A 55 20.41 -14.77 10.36
CA ASP A 55 21.63 -14.54 9.58
C ASP A 55 21.35 -13.94 8.18
N ARG A 56 20.09 -13.82 7.81
CA ARG A 56 19.66 -13.30 6.51
C ARG A 56 19.33 -11.81 6.58
N ASN A 57 19.53 -11.11 5.47
CA ASN A 57 19.11 -9.72 5.32
C ASN A 57 17.58 -9.61 5.49
N PRO A 58 17.07 -8.83 6.49
CA PRO A 58 15.65 -8.75 6.78
C PRO A 58 14.83 -8.17 5.62
N PHE A 59 15.39 -7.24 4.85
CA PHE A 59 14.71 -6.71 3.65
C PHE A 59 14.53 -7.80 2.59
N GLU A 60 15.56 -8.62 2.39
CA GLU A 60 15.49 -9.74 1.45
C GLU A 60 14.42 -10.75 1.85
N VAL A 61 14.34 -11.11 3.13
CA VAL A 61 13.33 -12.05 3.63
C VAL A 61 11.92 -11.54 3.39
N VAL A 62 11.66 -10.26 3.68
CA VAL A 62 10.35 -9.64 3.46
C VAL A 62 10.01 -9.58 1.97
N LEU A 63 10.93 -9.12 1.11
CA LEU A 63 10.70 -9.03 -0.33
C LEU A 63 10.52 -10.42 -0.98
N GLU A 64 11.28 -11.42 -0.53
CA GLU A 64 11.11 -12.80 -0.98
C GLU A 64 9.74 -13.35 -0.58
N PHE A 65 9.29 -13.12 0.66
CA PHE A 65 7.94 -13.47 1.10
C PHE A 65 6.88 -12.83 0.18
N LEU A 66 6.96 -11.53 -0.04
CA LEU A 66 6.00 -10.80 -0.88
C LEU A 66 6.02 -11.29 -2.34
N SER A 67 7.20 -11.64 -2.87
CA SER A 67 7.32 -12.16 -4.24
C SER A 67 6.66 -13.52 -4.45
N ARG A 68 6.41 -14.27 -3.38
CA ARG A 68 5.75 -15.59 -3.39
C ARG A 68 4.33 -15.54 -2.82
N ALA A 69 3.96 -14.41 -2.24
CA ALA A 69 2.70 -14.27 -1.53
C ALA A 69 1.50 -14.43 -2.48
N ARG A 70 0.48 -15.10 -1.97
CA ARG A 70 -0.85 -15.18 -2.56
C ARG A 70 -1.82 -14.41 -1.69
N LEU A 71 -2.84 -13.88 -2.32
CA LEU A 71 -3.86 -13.13 -1.63
C LEU A 71 -4.95 -14.06 -1.10
N SER A 72 -5.34 -13.86 0.15
CA SER A 72 -6.50 -14.48 0.79
C SER A 72 -7.41 -13.40 1.33
N GLU A 73 -8.68 -13.43 0.95
CA GLU A 73 -9.69 -12.51 1.47
C GLU A 73 -10.22 -13.00 2.81
N LEU A 74 -10.42 -12.07 3.76
CA LEU A 74 -11.13 -12.32 4.99
C LEU A 74 -12.59 -11.95 4.81
N THR A 75 -13.48 -12.83 5.25
CA THR A 75 -14.93 -12.60 5.21
C THR A 75 -15.53 -12.88 6.59
N PRO A 76 -16.63 -12.21 6.97
CA PRO A 76 -17.36 -12.57 8.16
C PRO A 76 -17.96 -13.98 8.05
N ILE A 77 -18.19 -14.61 9.19
CA ILE A 77 -18.92 -15.90 9.23
C ILE A 77 -20.32 -15.68 8.63
N GLY A 78 -20.71 -16.56 7.72
CA GLY A 78 -22.03 -16.48 7.05
C GLY A 78 -22.08 -15.54 5.85
N TYR A 79 -20.94 -14.92 5.48
CA TYR A 79 -20.87 -14.13 4.25
C TYR A 79 -21.11 -15.00 3.01
N VAL A 80 -22.13 -14.65 2.24
CA VAL A 80 -22.46 -15.31 0.95
C VAL A 80 -22.12 -14.34 -0.18
N GLU A 81 -21.25 -14.78 -1.12
CA GLU A 81 -20.96 -14.00 -2.32
C GLU A 81 -22.17 -14.01 -3.24
N GLY A 82 -22.58 -12.81 -3.68
CA GLY A 82 -23.62 -12.72 -4.71
C GLY A 82 -25.06 -12.56 -4.21
N GLY A 83 -25.27 -12.28 -2.93
CA GLY A 83 -26.51 -11.62 -2.52
C GLY A 83 -26.53 -10.23 -3.18
N ALA A 84 -26.92 -10.16 -4.46
CA ALA A 84 -27.39 -8.92 -5.04
C ALA A 84 -28.55 -8.48 -4.13
N ALA A 85 -28.34 -7.44 -3.34
CA ALA A 85 -29.46 -6.65 -2.91
C ALA A 85 -30.02 -6.04 -4.20
N ASP A 86 -31.08 -6.65 -4.71
CA ASP A 86 -32.07 -5.95 -5.53
C ASP A 86 -32.66 -4.87 -4.61
N GLY A 87 -31.87 -3.85 -4.32
CA GLY A 87 -32.29 -2.60 -3.74
C GLY A 87 -32.70 -1.72 -4.89
N ASP A 88 -33.96 -1.74 -5.17
CA ASP A 88 -34.67 -0.71 -5.92
C ASP A 88 -34.45 0.62 -5.20
N ASP A 89 -33.36 1.31 -5.52
CA ASP A 89 -33.13 2.70 -5.13
C ASP A 89 -33.58 3.59 -6.29
N SER A 90 -34.89 3.80 -6.35
CA SER A 90 -35.51 4.84 -7.14
C SER A 90 -35.30 6.21 -6.48
N GLY A 91 -34.06 6.66 -6.37
CA GLY A 91 -33.67 8.02 -6.01
C GLY A 91 -33.57 8.85 -7.29
N GLU A 92 -34.47 9.79 -7.45
CA GLU A 92 -34.48 10.82 -8.49
C GLU A 92 -33.11 11.51 -8.57
N GLU A 93 -32.34 11.22 -9.58
CA GLU A 93 -31.11 11.96 -9.92
C GLU A 93 -31.49 13.26 -10.64
N ASP A 94 -31.23 14.36 -9.98
CA ASP A 94 -31.24 15.71 -10.55
C ASP A 94 -30.14 15.81 -11.62
N ALA A 95 -30.53 15.79 -12.87
CA ALA A 95 -29.67 15.74 -14.04
C ALA A 95 -28.96 17.07 -14.25
N THR A 96 -27.68 17.14 -13.85
CA THR A 96 -26.75 18.15 -14.37
C THR A 96 -26.09 17.65 -15.64
N PRO A 97 -25.98 18.49 -16.70
CA PRO A 97 -25.49 18.02 -18.01
C PRO A 97 -23.99 17.73 -18.01
N GLY A 98 -23.68 16.55 -18.34
CA GLY A 98 -22.54 15.87 -18.93
C GLY A 98 -21.19 16.58 -19.03
N GLU A 99 -20.28 16.14 -18.15
CA GLU A 99 -18.89 16.00 -18.55
C GLU A 99 -18.71 14.63 -19.23
N PRO A 100 -17.83 14.48 -20.25
CA PRO A 100 -17.66 13.22 -20.94
C PRO A 100 -17.19 12.15 -19.93
N GLU A 101 -17.95 11.07 -19.85
CA GLU A 101 -17.54 9.86 -19.15
C GLU A 101 -16.20 9.41 -19.73
N ASP A 102 -15.13 9.54 -18.94
CA ASP A 102 -13.85 8.91 -19.23
C ASP A 102 -14.13 7.41 -19.38
N GLY A 103 -13.93 6.90 -20.59
CA GLY A 103 -14.26 5.55 -20.97
C GLY A 103 -13.71 4.55 -19.95
N ASP A 104 -14.63 4.02 -19.17
CA ASP A 104 -14.41 2.87 -18.32
C ASP A 104 -14.05 1.71 -19.25
N GLU A 105 -12.74 1.51 -19.47
CA GLU A 105 -12.25 0.29 -20.11
C GLU A 105 -12.76 -0.83 -19.20
N SER A 106 -13.83 -1.47 -19.63
CA SER A 106 -14.51 -2.57 -18.96
C SER A 106 -13.49 -3.50 -18.29
N ASP A 107 -13.56 -3.55 -16.98
CA ASP A 107 -12.67 -4.25 -16.05
C ASP A 107 -12.75 -5.79 -16.13
N ASP A 108 -12.98 -6.32 -17.32
CA ASP A 108 -13.08 -7.73 -17.69
C ASP A 108 -11.70 -8.40 -17.92
N ASP A 109 -10.64 -7.98 -17.25
CA ASP A 109 -9.37 -8.68 -17.32
C ASP A 109 -9.45 -10.03 -16.59
N ALA A 110 -8.83 -11.04 -17.22
CA ALA A 110 -8.91 -12.45 -16.83
C ALA A 110 -8.82 -12.70 -15.32
N PRO A 111 -9.54 -13.70 -14.80
CA PRO A 111 -9.53 -14.03 -13.38
C PRO A 111 -8.11 -14.28 -12.92
N GLY A 112 -7.63 -13.45 -12.03
CA GLY A 112 -6.39 -13.67 -11.30
C GLY A 112 -6.49 -14.94 -10.46
N GLU A 113 -5.35 -15.44 -10.04
CA GLU A 113 -5.16 -16.68 -9.29
C GLU A 113 -6.22 -16.93 -8.20
N VAL A 114 -6.48 -18.22 -7.95
CA VAL A 114 -7.43 -18.72 -6.96
C VAL A 114 -7.26 -18.00 -5.62
N ARG A 115 -8.23 -17.20 -5.26
CA ARG A 115 -8.31 -16.50 -3.98
C ARG A 115 -8.79 -17.46 -2.92
N GLY A 116 -7.96 -17.68 -1.91
CA GLY A 116 -8.42 -18.36 -0.70
C GLY A 116 -9.32 -17.42 0.11
N ARG A 117 -10.33 -17.96 0.77
CA ARG A 117 -11.15 -17.24 1.75
C ARG A 117 -10.93 -17.80 3.13
N VAL A 118 -10.81 -16.91 4.10
CA VAL A 118 -10.76 -17.26 5.52
C VAL A 118 -11.91 -16.54 6.22
N THR A 119 -12.82 -17.29 6.81
CA THR A 119 -13.88 -16.73 7.64
C THR A 119 -13.36 -16.45 9.05
N THR A 120 -13.79 -15.36 9.63
CA THR A 120 -13.40 -14.95 10.98
C THR A 120 -14.56 -14.30 11.75
N PRO A 121 -14.76 -14.65 13.04
CA PRO A 121 -15.73 -13.95 13.87
C PRO A 121 -15.29 -12.54 14.27
N ALA A 122 -14.00 -12.24 14.10
CA ALA A 122 -13.44 -10.94 14.44
C ALA A 122 -13.57 -9.91 13.30
N PHE A 123 -14.38 -10.18 12.29
CA PHE A 123 -14.61 -9.25 11.20
C PHE A 123 -15.36 -8.00 11.72
N PRO A 124 -14.87 -6.77 11.47
CA PRO A 124 -15.37 -5.56 12.11
C PRO A 124 -16.76 -5.13 11.63
N SER A 125 -17.19 -5.53 10.43
CA SER A 125 -18.52 -5.22 9.92
C SER A 125 -19.20 -6.43 9.29
N GLY A 126 -20.48 -6.64 9.55
CA GLY A 126 -21.27 -7.72 8.98
C GLY A 126 -21.62 -7.53 7.49
N GLU A 127 -21.79 -6.29 7.06
CA GLU A 127 -22.20 -5.90 5.70
C GLU A 127 -21.24 -4.87 5.10
N GLY A 128 -19.95 -5.07 5.30
CA GLY A 128 -18.95 -4.11 4.83
C GLY A 128 -18.92 -3.97 3.32
N ASP A 129 -18.59 -2.76 2.88
CA ASP A 129 -18.25 -2.48 1.50
C ASP A 129 -17.24 -3.52 0.97
N ARG A 130 -17.60 -4.24 -0.10
CA ARG A 130 -16.74 -5.25 -0.75
C ARG A 130 -15.34 -4.71 -1.06
N ASN A 131 -15.25 -3.41 -1.28
CA ASN A 131 -14.00 -2.73 -1.59
C ASN A 131 -13.10 -2.52 -0.36
N ALA A 132 -13.64 -2.70 0.84
CA ALA A 132 -12.95 -2.53 2.11
C ALA A 132 -12.76 -3.85 2.87
N LEU A 133 -12.96 -5.00 2.22
CA LEU A 133 -12.75 -6.30 2.86
C LEU A 133 -11.29 -6.50 3.25
N PRO A 134 -11.01 -6.98 4.49
CA PRO A 134 -9.66 -7.31 4.92
C PRO A 134 -9.04 -8.38 4.02
N ILE A 135 -7.75 -8.25 3.77
CA ILE A 135 -6.99 -9.22 2.99
C ILE A 135 -5.74 -9.66 3.72
N TYR A 136 -5.33 -10.90 3.49
CA TYR A 136 -4.03 -11.43 3.90
C TYR A 136 -3.17 -11.73 2.70
N LEU A 137 -1.88 -11.46 2.84
CA LEU A 137 -0.82 -12.00 2.00
C LEU A 137 -0.28 -13.26 2.66
N VAL A 138 -0.33 -14.38 1.96
CA VAL A 138 0.02 -15.70 2.52
C VAL A 138 1.14 -16.32 1.70
N SER A 139 2.21 -16.75 2.37
CA SER A 139 3.29 -17.57 1.80
C SER A 139 3.89 -18.46 2.88
N ASP A 140 4.22 -19.70 2.54
CA ASP A 140 4.92 -20.66 3.42
C ASP A 140 4.31 -20.78 4.84
N GLY A 141 2.97 -20.79 4.93
CA GLY A 141 2.25 -20.86 6.19
C GLY A 141 2.26 -19.59 7.06
N ARG A 142 2.94 -18.54 6.62
CA ARG A 142 2.94 -17.22 7.24
C ARG A 142 1.96 -16.30 6.55
N ARG A 143 1.45 -15.31 7.27
CA ARG A 143 0.48 -14.34 6.74
C ARG A 143 0.74 -12.94 7.26
N LEU A 144 0.55 -11.95 6.38
CA LEU A 144 0.61 -10.53 6.69
C LEU A 144 -0.72 -9.89 6.34
N SER A 145 -1.24 -9.01 7.19
CA SER A 145 -2.47 -8.26 6.93
C SER A 145 -2.16 -6.99 6.13
N VAL A 146 -3.07 -6.64 5.22
CA VAL A 146 -3.05 -5.36 4.49
C VAL A 146 -4.41 -4.68 4.56
N SER A 147 -5.02 -4.72 5.73
CA SER A 147 -6.42 -4.38 5.97
C SER A 147 -6.60 -3.08 6.76
N HIS A 148 -5.69 -2.11 6.62
CA HIS A 148 -5.73 -0.85 7.37
C HIS A 148 -7.04 -0.05 7.21
N TRP A 149 -7.85 -0.37 6.21
CA TRP A 149 -9.18 0.22 5.97
C TRP A 149 -10.34 -0.67 6.42
N ALA A 150 -10.05 -1.76 7.14
CA ALA A 150 -11.02 -2.80 7.47
C ALA A 150 -11.98 -2.43 8.61
N ASP A 151 -12.06 -1.18 9.01
CA ASP A 151 -13.08 -0.69 9.93
C ASP A 151 -14.51 -0.76 9.37
N GLY A 152 -14.65 -1.23 8.13
CA GLY A 152 -15.92 -1.35 7.43
C GLY A 152 -16.48 -0.03 6.91
N SER A 153 -15.77 1.07 7.14
CA SER A 153 -16.19 2.39 6.73
C SER A 153 -15.44 2.84 5.48
N SER A 154 -16.17 3.33 4.48
CA SER A 154 -15.58 4.04 3.35
C SER A 154 -14.95 5.39 3.75
N ARG A 155 -15.07 5.75 5.04
CA ARG A 155 -14.62 7.03 5.59
C ARG A 155 -13.20 6.98 6.13
N ASP A 156 -12.54 5.82 6.16
CA ASP A 156 -11.14 5.73 6.59
C ASP A 156 -10.30 6.75 5.80
N ALA A 157 -9.51 7.55 6.54
CA ALA A 157 -8.69 8.60 5.97
C ALA A 157 -7.70 8.06 4.93
N PHE A 158 -7.19 6.84 5.17
CA PHE A 158 -6.18 6.18 4.37
C PHE A 158 -6.74 5.17 3.35
N LYS A 159 -8.06 5.05 3.21
CA LYS A 159 -8.64 4.44 2.02
C LYS A 159 -8.60 5.47 0.90
N LEU A 160 -7.56 5.45 0.09
CA LEU A 160 -7.29 6.50 -0.91
C LEU A 160 -7.80 6.12 -2.30
N TYR A 161 -7.89 4.83 -2.63
CA TYR A 161 -8.37 4.33 -3.93
C TYR A 161 -9.89 4.47 -4.07
N SER A 162 -10.38 4.48 -5.32
CA SER A 162 -11.79 4.71 -5.62
C SER A 162 -12.69 3.57 -5.13
N GLY A 163 -13.93 3.90 -4.76
CA GLY A 163 -14.93 2.96 -4.28
C GLY A 163 -15.32 1.86 -5.26
N ASN A 164 -15.09 2.06 -6.57
CA ASN A 164 -15.39 1.08 -7.62
C ASN A 164 -14.30 -0.01 -7.76
N ARG A 165 -13.18 0.11 -7.06
CA ARG A 165 -12.07 -0.84 -7.14
C ARG A 165 -11.95 -1.66 -5.87
N SER A 166 -11.84 -2.96 -6.02
CA SER A 166 -11.58 -3.88 -4.91
C SER A 166 -10.13 -3.77 -4.43
N GLY A 167 -9.92 -3.62 -3.13
CA GLY A 167 -8.58 -3.63 -2.52
C GLY A 167 -7.84 -4.93 -2.79
N SER A 168 -8.54 -6.07 -2.82
CA SER A 168 -7.96 -7.36 -3.16
C SER A 168 -7.47 -7.42 -4.61
N ARG A 169 -8.20 -6.83 -5.55
CA ARG A 169 -7.78 -6.74 -6.95
C ARG A 169 -6.54 -5.87 -7.10
N ILE A 170 -6.52 -4.70 -6.44
CA ILE A 170 -5.35 -3.81 -6.45
C ILE A 170 -4.13 -4.55 -5.90
N ALA A 171 -4.23 -5.19 -4.73
CA ALA A 171 -3.14 -5.96 -4.14
C ALA A 171 -2.65 -7.10 -5.06
N THR A 172 -3.58 -7.84 -5.71
CA THR A 172 -3.24 -8.88 -6.67
C THR A 172 -2.44 -8.32 -7.85
N GLN A 173 -2.86 -7.18 -8.39
CA GLN A 173 -2.15 -6.53 -9.50
C GLN A 173 -0.75 -6.06 -9.10
N MET A 174 -0.57 -5.56 -7.88
CA MET A 174 0.74 -5.18 -7.34
C MET A 174 1.68 -6.38 -7.15
N LEU A 175 1.14 -7.53 -6.75
CA LEU A 175 1.92 -8.75 -6.57
C LEU A 175 2.24 -9.43 -7.90
N SER A 176 1.23 -9.69 -8.73
CA SER A 176 1.34 -10.55 -9.93
C SER A 176 1.38 -9.78 -11.25
N GLY A 177 1.26 -8.44 -11.20
CA GLY A 177 1.15 -7.61 -12.40
C GLY A 177 -0.21 -7.71 -13.09
N VAL A 178 -0.32 -7.02 -14.22
CA VAL A 178 -1.53 -7.01 -15.05
C VAL A 178 -1.24 -7.68 -16.39
N ARG A 179 -2.10 -8.61 -16.78
CA ARG A 179 -2.03 -9.28 -18.09
C ARG A 179 -3.19 -8.83 -18.95
N ALA A 180 -2.91 -8.61 -20.24
CA ALA A 180 -3.98 -8.39 -21.23
C ALA A 180 -4.80 -9.66 -21.41
N LYS A 181 -6.07 -9.52 -21.84
CA LYS A 181 -6.88 -10.67 -22.21
C LYS A 181 -6.15 -11.52 -23.28
N PRO A 182 -6.12 -12.85 -23.15
CA PRO A 182 -5.52 -13.70 -24.17
C PRO A 182 -6.33 -13.60 -25.47
N LYS A 183 -5.65 -13.50 -26.60
CA LYS A 183 -6.30 -13.66 -27.90
C LYS A 183 -6.77 -15.11 -28.06
N LYS A 184 -7.81 -15.36 -28.90
CA LYS A 184 -8.42 -16.70 -29.10
C LYS A 184 -7.44 -17.84 -29.39
N SER A 185 -6.22 -17.52 -29.82
CA SER A 185 -5.16 -18.49 -30.14
C SER A 185 -4.05 -18.61 -29.07
N GLN A 186 -4.19 -17.93 -27.91
CA GLN A 186 -3.15 -17.87 -26.89
C GLN A 186 -3.67 -18.41 -25.56
N SER A 187 -2.84 -19.18 -24.86
CA SER A 187 -3.16 -19.73 -23.52
C SER A 187 -3.15 -18.68 -22.40
N SER A 188 -2.39 -17.58 -22.58
CA SER A 188 -2.33 -16.48 -21.63
C SER A 188 -2.11 -15.15 -22.34
N GLY A 189 -2.66 -14.05 -21.79
CA GLY A 189 -2.41 -12.70 -22.26
C GLY A 189 -0.97 -12.25 -21.99
N HIS A 190 -0.45 -11.32 -22.81
CA HIS A 190 0.85 -10.73 -22.58
C HIS A 190 0.82 -9.83 -21.32
N LEU A 191 1.95 -9.74 -20.64
CA LEU A 191 2.12 -8.90 -19.45
C LEU A 191 2.08 -7.41 -19.88
N ARG A 192 1.11 -6.67 -19.32
CA ARG A 192 0.99 -5.21 -19.54
C ARG A 192 1.81 -4.44 -18.49
N ASN A 193 1.61 -4.77 -17.22
CA ASN A 193 2.29 -4.14 -16.10
C ASN A 193 2.96 -5.21 -15.24
N ARG A 194 4.16 -4.92 -14.75
CA ARG A 194 4.89 -5.82 -13.85
C ARG A 194 4.37 -5.67 -12.43
N GLY A 195 4.23 -6.78 -11.73
CA GLY A 195 4.05 -6.79 -10.28
C GLY A 195 5.35 -7.19 -9.57
N LEU A 196 5.32 -7.26 -8.26
CA LEU A 196 6.49 -7.57 -7.44
C LEU A 196 7.12 -8.94 -7.79
N GLN A 197 6.31 -9.94 -8.16
CA GLN A 197 6.77 -11.26 -8.57
C GLN A 197 7.70 -11.19 -9.80
N GLN A 198 7.32 -10.40 -10.81
CA GLN A 198 8.14 -10.22 -12.00
C GLN A 198 9.37 -9.36 -11.71
N LEU A 199 9.20 -8.29 -10.93
CA LEU A 199 10.32 -7.44 -10.53
C LEU A 199 11.36 -8.21 -9.70
N TRP A 200 10.93 -9.14 -8.84
CA TRP A 200 11.83 -10.00 -8.08
C TRP A 200 12.66 -10.91 -8.99
N LEU A 201 12.07 -11.44 -10.05
CA LEU A 201 12.78 -12.28 -11.01
C LEU A 201 13.72 -11.48 -11.93
N GLU A 202 13.29 -10.30 -12.35
CA GLU A 202 13.99 -9.51 -13.37
C GLU A 202 14.96 -8.48 -12.77
N GLN A 203 14.68 -7.94 -11.59
CA GLN A 203 15.38 -6.80 -10.98
C GLN A 203 15.73 -7.01 -9.50
N ARG A 204 15.96 -8.26 -9.06
CA ARG A 204 16.22 -8.57 -7.66
C ARG A 204 17.33 -7.73 -7.03
N ALA A 205 18.44 -7.51 -7.76
CA ALA A 205 19.55 -6.72 -7.24
C ALA A 205 19.15 -5.25 -6.96
N ALA A 206 18.33 -4.65 -7.83
CA ALA A 206 17.80 -3.30 -7.63
C ALA A 206 16.83 -3.26 -6.45
N LEU A 207 15.93 -4.25 -6.35
CA LEU A 207 14.99 -4.37 -5.21
C LEU A 207 15.72 -4.52 -3.86
N LEU A 208 16.85 -5.23 -3.82
CA LEU A 208 17.61 -5.38 -2.58
C LEU A 208 18.40 -4.13 -2.21
N LYS A 209 18.82 -3.34 -3.21
CA LYS A 209 19.61 -2.13 -2.99
C LYS A 209 18.74 -0.93 -2.71
N GLU A 210 17.71 -0.70 -3.51
CA GLU A 210 16.86 0.50 -3.52
C GLU A 210 15.39 0.11 -3.75
N PRO A 211 14.75 -0.67 -2.83
CA PRO A 211 13.43 -1.25 -3.08
C PRO A 211 12.35 -0.22 -3.40
N PHE A 212 12.46 0.97 -2.83
CA PHE A 212 11.50 2.04 -3.04
C PHE A 212 11.64 2.74 -4.40
N ASP A 213 12.78 2.61 -5.07
CA ASP A 213 13.04 3.27 -6.36
C ASP A 213 12.76 2.36 -7.57
N VAL A 214 12.44 1.10 -7.33
CA VAL A 214 11.94 0.21 -8.39
C VAL A 214 10.49 0.53 -8.66
N VAL A 215 10.23 1.20 -9.78
CA VAL A 215 8.90 1.64 -10.22
C VAL A 215 8.44 0.90 -11.47
N THR A 216 7.14 0.80 -11.65
CA THR A 216 6.51 0.19 -12.81
C THR A 216 5.19 0.91 -13.12
N PRO A 217 4.71 0.93 -14.36
CA PRO A 217 3.35 1.35 -14.64
C PRO A 217 2.36 0.52 -13.82
N MET A 218 1.41 1.17 -13.17
CA MET A 218 0.46 0.54 -12.26
C MET A 218 -0.90 0.39 -12.93
N GLY A 219 -1.49 -0.82 -12.87
CA GLY A 219 -2.88 -1.05 -13.29
C GLY A 219 -3.91 -0.65 -12.22
N GLY A 220 -3.45 -0.44 -11.00
CA GLY A 220 -4.20 0.03 -9.84
C GLY A 220 -3.23 0.32 -8.71
N SER A 221 -3.57 1.26 -7.84
CA SER A 221 -2.71 1.73 -6.75
C SER A 221 -3.55 1.98 -5.50
N PHE A 222 -2.95 1.84 -4.34
CA PHE A 222 -3.51 2.32 -3.08
C PHE A 222 -3.28 3.84 -2.89
N ASN A 223 -2.51 4.47 -3.80
CA ASN A 223 -2.19 5.90 -3.83
C ASN A 223 -1.33 6.39 -2.65
N PHE A 224 -0.48 5.52 -2.10
CA PHE A 224 0.50 5.88 -1.06
C PHE A 224 1.80 6.44 -1.61
N ASP A 225 2.20 6.06 -2.82
CA ASP A 225 3.40 6.57 -3.46
C ASP A 225 3.12 7.94 -4.10
N PRO A 226 3.65 9.06 -3.55
CA PRO A 226 3.36 10.38 -4.07
C PRO A 226 3.89 10.62 -5.50
N ARG A 227 4.76 9.75 -6.02
CA ARG A 227 5.21 9.81 -7.42
C ARG A 227 4.10 9.44 -8.40
N GLY A 228 3.13 8.63 -7.95
CA GLY A 228 1.94 8.30 -8.73
C GLY A 228 0.81 9.33 -8.59
N ALA A 229 1.02 10.39 -7.80
CA ALA A 229 -0.01 11.35 -7.49
C ALA A 229 -0.07 12.49 -8.53
N TRP A 230 -1.26 12.74 -9.04
CA TRP A 230 -1.55 13.91 -9.89
C TRP A 230 -2.51 14.83 -9.15
N THR A 231 -2.11 16.08 -8.96
CA THR A 231 -2.95 17.08 -8.33
C THR A 231 -3.60 17.97 -9.37
N THR A 232 -4.69 18.65 -8.96
CA THR A 232 -5.38 19.64 -9.83
C THR A 232 -4.51 20.85 -10.19
N ILE A 233 -3.34 21.00 -9.56
CA ILE A 233 -2.37 22.07 -9.90
C ILE A 233 -1.77 21.82 -11.29
N ASP A 234 -1.75 20.59 -11.76
CA ASP A 234 -1.36 20.22 -13.11
C ASP A 234 -2.49 20.47 -14.13
N ALA A 235 -3.34 21.45 -13.85
CA ALA A 235 -4.50 21.80 -14.65
C ALA A 235 -4.12 22.03 -16.12
N GLY A 236 -4.64 21.15 -16.99
CA GLY A 236 -4.37 21.14 -18.42
C GLY A 236 -3.53 19.97 -18.92
N TYR A 237 -2.95 19.16 -18.00
CA TYR A 237 -2.19 17.96 -18.35
C TYR A 237 -2.80 16.74 -17.65
N SER A 238 -3.56 15.96 -18.38
CA SER A 238 -4.07 14.67 -17.87
C SER A 238 -3.25 13.53 -18.47
N PRO A 239 -2.55 12.71 -17.66
CA PRO A 239 -1.83 11.54 -18.16
C PRO A 239 -2.77 10.54 -18.83
N ASN A 240 -4.01 10.44 -18.36
CA ASN A 240 -5.02 9.58 -18.96
C ASN A 240 -5.34 9.97 -20.40
N THR A 241 -5.38 11.28 -20.72
CA THR A 241 -5.58 11.76 -22.10
C THR A 241 -4.37 11.48 -22.99
N GLN A 242 -3.17 11.40 -22.40
CA GLN A 242 -1.93 11.12 -23.15
C GLN A 242 -1.55 9.64 -23.15
N LYS A 243 -2.31 8.78 -22.45
CA LYS A 243 -2.03 7.34 -22.29
C LYS A 243 -0.67 7.04 -21.65
N ASP A 244 -0.10 7.99 -20.94
CA ASP A 244 1.14 7.82 -20.20
C ASP A 244 0.83 7.08 -18.89
N GLY A 245 1.32 5.87 -18.76
CA GLY A 245 1.16 5.08 -17.54
C GLY A 245 1.93 5.72 -16.39
N ILE A 246 1.21 6.10 -15.34
CA ILE A 246 1.83 6.58 -14.10
C ILE A 246 2.63 5.44 -13.49
N ALA A 247 3.90 5.67 -13.21
CA ALA A 247 4.77 4.69 -12.57
C ALA A 247 4.86 4.97 -11.07
N ALA A 248 4.63 3.92 -10.27
CA ALA A 248 4.80 3.91 -8.82
C ALA A 248 5.50 2.63 -8.38
N SER A 249 5.93 2.55 -7.13
CA SER A 249 6.57 1.35 -6.59
C SER A 249 5.54 0.41 -5.96
N PRO A 250 5.35 -0.81 -6.48
CA PRO A 250 4.48 -1.79 -5.85
C PRO A 250 4.99 -2.20 -4.46
N VAL A 251 6.30 -2.08 -4.20
CA VAL A 251 6.90 -2.29 -2.87
C VAL A 251 6.41 -1.24 -1.90
N VAL A 252 6.46 0.05 -2.28
CA VAL A 252 5.95 1.16 -1.44
C VAL A 252 4.47 0.95 -1.14
N GLU A 253 3.67 0.68 -2.15
CA GLU A 253 2.22 0.56 -2.02
C GLU A 253 1.80 -0.59 -1.08
N ILE A 254 2.33 -1.79 -1.29
CA ILE A 254 2.00 -2.98 -0.47
C ILE A 254 2.52 -2.82 0.96
N LEU A 255 3.78 -2.41 1.13
CA LEU A 255 4.35 -2.26 2.46
C LEU A 255 3.73 -1.10 3.24
N ALA A 256 3.38 0.02 2.59
CA ALA A 256 2.64 1.09 3.26
C ALA A 256 1.28 0.60 3.77
N ALA A 257 0.57 -0.24 3.01
CA ALA A 257 -0.68 -0.85 3.46
C ALA A 257 -0.46 -1.77 4.68
N ILE A 258 0.60 -2.59 4.70
CA ILE A 258 0.98 -3.41 5.86
C ILE A 258 1.34 -2.52 7.06
N GLY A 259 2.11 -1.46 6.84
CA GLY A 259 2.51 -0.53 7.91
C GLY A 259 1.31 0.17 8.55
N LEU A 260 0.35 0.62 7.74
CA LEU A 260 -0.87 1.28 8.21
C LEU A 260 -1.84 0.37 8.96
N GLU A 261 -1.74 -0.95 8.80
CA GLU A 261 -2.50 -1.92 9.62
C GLU A 261 -2.22 -1.75 11.12
N HIS A 262 -0.97 -1.44 11.46
CA HIS A 262 -0.50 -1.41 12.84
C HIS A 262 -0.14 -0.02 13.34
N ALA A 263 0.22 0.91 12.45
CA ALA A 263 0.72 2.23 12.81
C ALA A 263 0.08 3.30 11.93
N ARG A 264 -0.73 4.15 12.54
CA ARG A 264 -1.37 5.26 11.83
C ARG A 264 -0.70 6.58 12.19
N PRO A 265 -0.34 7.41 11.20
CA PRO A 265 0.13 8.76 11.45
C PRO A 265 -1.00 9.62 12.02
N ASP A 266 -0.64 10.74 12.65
CA ASP A 266 -1.59 11.66 13.27
C ASP A 266 -2.36 12.46 12.22
N GLN A 267 -3.64 12.21 12.08
CA GLN A 267 -4.55 13.02 11.27
C GLN A 267 -5.13 14.15 12.12
N TYR A 268 -4.43 15.27 12.22
CA TYR A 268 -4.83 16.40 13.08
C TYR A 268 -5.87 17.34 12.45
N LYS A 269 -6.14 17.22 11.14
CA LYS A 269 -7.25 17.86 10.41
C LYS A 269 -7.79 16.89 9.36
N THR A 270 -8.92 17.22 8.76
CA THR A 270 -9.65 16.37 7.81
C THR A 270 -8.77 15.76 6.70
N ARG A 271 -7.77 16.49 6.20
CA ARG A 271 -6.84 16.02 5.16
C ARG A 271 -5.38 16.25 5.49
N SER A 272 -5.08 16.89 6.61
CA SER A 272 -3.71 17.17 7.02
C SER A 272 -3.21 16.09 7.97
N VAL A 273 -2.13 15.47 7.60
CA VAL A 273 -1.53 14.32 8.29
C VAL A 273 -0.11 14.67 8.71
N ARG A 274 0.25 14.23 9.90
CA ARG A 274 1.58 14.39 10.46
C ARG A 274 2.16 13.02 10.82
N TYR A 275 3.45 12.83 10.55
CA TYR A 275 4.20 11.67 11.03
C TYR A 275 5.57 12.09 11.54
N ALA A 276 6.19 11.20 12.32
CA ALA A 276 7.55 11.39 12.74
C ALA A 276 8.44 10.19 12.41
N VAL A 277 9.73 10.46 12.21
CA VAL A 277 10.78 9.46 12.07
C VAL A 277 11.74 9.59 13.24
N TRP A 278 12.41 8.52 13.62
CA TRP A 278 13.23 8.43 14.84
C TRP A 278 14.63 7.92 14.54
N GLY A 279 15.62 8.42 15.28
CA GLY A 279 17.05 8.20 15.03
C GLY A 279 17.72 7.15 15.92
N HIS A 280 16.97 6.40 16.75
CA HIS A 280 17.51 5.31 17.57
C HIS A 280 16.75 4.01 17.35
N PRO A 281 17.40 2.84 17.40
CA PRO A 281 16.73 1.55 17.28
C PRO A 281 15.56 1.42 18.25
N LEU A 282 14.37 1.16 17.71
CA LEU A 282 13.14 0.92 18.47
C LEU A 282 12.49 -0.39 18.04
N PRO A 283 11.92 -1.15 19.00
CA PRO A 283 11.08 -2.29 18.67
C PRO A 283 9.75 -1.84 18.00
N PRO A 284 9.02 -2.72 17.33
CA PRO A 284 7.83 -2.36 16.54
C PRO A 284 6.81 -1.50 17.30
N MET A 285 6.50 -1.87 18.54
CA MET A 285 5.52 -1.15 19.37
C MET A 285 5.91 0.33 19.58
N LEU A 286 7.18 0.59 19.88
CA LEU A 286 7.66 1.96 20.08
C LEU A 286 7.79 2.71 18.75
N GLY A 287 8.17 2.01 17.66
CA GLY A 287 8.15 2.58 16.31
C GLY A 287 6.77 3.06 15.88
N ARG A 288 5.71 2.30 16.21
CA ARG A 288 4.31 2.72 15.97
C ARG A 288 3.97 4.01 16.71
N ALA A 289 4.35 4.10 17.99
CA ALA A 289 4.13 5.31 18.80
C ALA A 289 4.95 6.49 18.25
N ALA A 290 6.21 6.26 17.86
CA ALA A 290 7.06 7.28 17.26
C ALA A 290 6.46 7.82 15.97
N LEU A 291 6.02 6.96 15.04
CA LEU A 291 5.38 7.37 13.79
C LEU A 291 4.18 8.29 14.05
N ALA A 292 3.33 7.94 15.03
CA ALA A 292 2.17 8.74 15.44
C ALA A 292 2.53 10.06 16.15
N GLY A 293 3.84 10.35 16.35
CA GLY A 293 4.31 11.59 16.93
C GLY A 293 4.46 11.60 18.44
N ALA A 294 4.46 10.43 19.12
CA ALA A 294 4.72 10.33 20.56
C ALA A 294 6.11 10.88 20.90
N ASP A 295 6.21 11.67 21.96
CA ASP A 295 7.47 12.21 22.46
C ASP A 295 8.22 11.17 23.28
N LEU A 296 9.09 10.41 22.64
CA LEU A 296 9.88 9.36 23.26
C LEU A 296 11.20 9.88 23.86
N LYS A 297 11.43 11.19 23.88
CA LYS A 297 12.67 11.84 24.39
C LYS A 297 13.94 11.36 23.67
N LEU A 298 13.84 11.09 22.38
CA LEU A 298 14.94 10.71 21.50
C LEU A 298 14.97 11.62 20.26
N PRO A 299 16.05 11.64 19.47
CA PRO A 299 16.10 12.41 18.23
C PRO A 299 14.96 12.00 17.28
N MET A 300 14.13 12.96 16.94
CA MET A 300 13.00 12.77 16.02
C MET A 300 12.91 13.94 15.05
N ARG A 301 12.46 13.66 13.83
CA ARG A 301 12.07 14.66 12.82
C ARG A 301 10.60 14.49 12.50
N ARG A 302 9.89 15.60 12.39
CA ARG A 302 8.44 15.61 12.13
C ARG A 302 8.17 16.16 10.75
N PHE A 303 7.18 15.56 10.10
CA PHE A 303 6.78 15.89 8.74
C PHE A 303 5.26 15.99 8.67
N GLN A 304 4.78 16.87 7.80
CA GLN A 304 3.36 17.01 7.52
C GLN A 304 3.09 16.94 6.02
N PHE A 305 1.98 16.37 5.64
CA PHE A 305 1.52 16.30 4.25
C PHE A 305 0.01 16.42 4.16
N GLU A 306 -0.48 16.68 2.96
CA GLU A 306 -1.90 16.74 2.68
C GLU A 306 -2.37 15.50 1.94
N LEU A 307 -3.57 15.03 2.26
CA LEU A 307 -4.32 14.10 1.45
C LEU A 307 -5.09 14.92 0.41
N GLU A 308 -4.50 15.07 -0.77
CA GLU A 308 -5.12 15.82 -1.86
C GLU A 308 -6.09 14.97 -2.67
N LEU A 309 -6.82 15.60 -3.58
CA LEU A 309 -7.74 14.91 -4.47
C LEU A 309 -7.19 14.90 -5.89
N SER A 310 -7.15 13.71 -6.49
CA SER A 310 -6.99 13.49 -7.92
C SER A 310 -8.30 12.95 -8.47
N GLY A 311 -9.12 13.81 -9.07
CA GLY A 311 -10.50 13.50 -9.37
C GLY A 311 -11.30 13.14 -8.10
N LYS A 312 -11.87 11.94 -8.05
CA LYS A 312 -12.60 11.43 -6.87
C LYS A 312 -11.71 10.71 -5.84
N ASN A 313 -10.42 10.47 -6.16
CA ASN A 313 -9.51 9.70 -5.33
C ASN A 313 -8.70 10.60 -4.42
N LYS A 314 -8.49 10.16 -3.19
CA LYS A 314 -7.47 10.76 -2.33
C LYS A 314 -6.09 10.24 -2.76
N ILE A 315 -5.09 11.08 -2.61
CA ILE A 315 -3.69 10.76 -2.89
C ILE A 315 -2.81 11.36 -1.80
N THR A 316 -1.68 10.73 -1.53
CA THR A 316 -0.64 11.34 -0.68
C THR A 316 0.20 12.30 -1.50
N THR A 317 0.61 13.42 -0.89
CA THR A 317 1.58 14.34 -1.46
C THR A 317 2.92 14.23 -0.76
N PHE A 318 3.99 14.84 -1.31
CA PHE A 318 5.25 14.92 -0.60
C PHE A 318 5.12 15.79 0.66
N ALA A 319 5.72 15.30 1.74
CA ALA A 319 5.67 15.96 3.03
C ALA A 319 6.68 17.13 3.12
N GLN A 320 6.34 18.07 3.97
CA GLN A 320 7.24 19.13 4.42
C GLN A 320 7.70 18.84 5.85
N GLU A 321 8.98 19.09 6.11
CA GLU A 321 9.49 18.97 7.48
C GLU A 321 8.98 20.13 8.33
N GLU A 322 8.50 19.82 9.52
CA GLU A 322 8.12 20.84 10.48
C GLU A 322 9.36 21.46 11.11
N THR A 323 9.52 22.77 10.95
CA THR A 323 10.53 23.51 11.73
C THR A 323 10.14 23.43 13.20
N GLN A 324 10.99 22.82 14.02
CA GLN A 324 10.79 22.89 15.48
C GLN A 324 10.86 24.37 15.91
N PRO A 325 9.89 24.84 16.70
CA PRO A 325 9.91 26.20 17.21
C PRO A 325 11.07 26.44 18.18
#